data_fa19feb40b559a1e1839972b58625f47
#
_entry.id   fa19feb40b559a1e1839972b58625f47
#
_cell.length_a   1.000
_cell.length_b   1.000
_cell.length_c   1.000
_cell.angle_alpha   90.00
_cell.angle_beta   90.00
_cell.angle_gamma   90.00
#
_symmetry.space_group_name_H-M   'P 1'
#
loop_
_entity.id
_entity.type
_entity.pdbx_description
1 polymer ?
#
loop_
_entity_poly.entity_id
_entity_poly.type
_entity_poly.pdbx_seq_one_letter_code
_entity_poly.pdbx_strand_id
1 'polypeptide(L)'
;MNIKFINISTNGIGIVFSMMLMLFFIVPKSAAQELEAKININHNQIQGTDASIFDNLQQTLEQFVNERQWTNLKFQKNERIQCSFNVTVTKYDKNTNTFTCKAQVQANRPVYNSAYTTTLYNNVDNDFTFQFAQFDQLEFNEENIDNQLTALFAYYAYLIIGINLDSFAPMG
;
A
#
# COMPACT_ATOMS: atom_id res chain seq x y z
N MET A 1 -48.51 46.78 0.09
CA MET A 1 -47.42 45.86 -0.27
C MET A 1 -46.67 45.50 1.02
N ASN A 2 -47.07 44.40 1.64
CA ASN A 2 -46.55 43.99 2.97
C ASN A 2 -45.32 43.06 2.79
N ILE A 3 -44.17 43.58 3.11
CA ILE A 3 -42.94 42.79 3.13
C ILE A 3 -42.87 42.10 4.49
N LYS A 4 -43.12 40.76 4.54
CA LYS A 4 -42.87 39.92 5.72
C LYS A 4 -41.37 39.72 5.89
N PHE A 5 -40.78 40.34 6.89
CA PHE A 5 -39.44 40.00 7.34
C PHE A 5 -39.45 38.63 7.96
N ILE A 6 -38.66 37.72 7.40
CA ILE A 6 -38.42 36.38 7.96
C ILE A 6 -37.53 36.58 9.19
N ASN A 7 -38.09 36.34 10.35
CA ASN A 7 -37.35 36.38 11.62
C ASN A 7 -36.53 35.09 11.77
N ILE A 8 -35.27 35.14 11.32
CA ILE A 8 -34.34 34.03 11.47
C ILE A 8 -33.89 34.02 12.94
N SER A 9 -34.38 33.06 13.71
CA SER A 9 -34.01 32.87 15.11
C SER A 9 -32.46 32.75 15.23
N THR A 10 -31.86 33.58 16.05
CA THR A 10 -30.41 33.62 16.33
C THR A 10 -29.84 32.25 16.77
N ASN A 11 -30.69 31.39 17.33
CA ASN A 11 -30.32 30.02 17.69
C ASN A 11 -30.06 29.10 16.47
N GLY A 12 -30.78 29.35 15.35
CA GLY A 12 -30.58 28.57 14.11
C GLY A 12 -29.23 28.85 13.44
N ILE A 13 -28.82 30.13 13.47
CA ILE A 13 -27.55 30.58 12.87
C ILE A 13 -26.35 29.97 13.64
N GLY A 14 -26.45 29.93 14.98
CA GLY A 14 -25.41 29.30 15.84
C GLY A 14 -25.22 27.81 15.58
N ILE A 15 -26.32 27.07 15.35
CA ILE A 15 -26.30 25.64 15.06
C ILE A 15 -25.69 25.38 13.68
N VAL A 16 -26.05 26.15 12.66
CA VAL A 16 -25.48 26.00 11.31
C VAL A 16 -23.99 26.35 11.30
N PHE A 17 -23.59 27.40 12.02
CA PHE A 17 -22.18 27.80 12.13
C PHE A 17 -21.34 26.75 12.91
N SER A 18 -21.90 26.15 13.97
CA SER A 18 -21.27 25.07 14.71
C SER A 18 -21.12 23.79 13.88
N MET A 19 -22.14 23.47 13.06
CA MET A 19 -22.11 22.30 12.18
C MET A 19 -21.14 22.49 11.02
N MET A 20 -20.99 23.72 10.51
CA MET A 20 -20.03 24.07 9.46
C MET A 20 -18.59 24.06 10.01
N LEU A 21 -18.38 24.44 11.28
CA LEU A 21 -17.08 24.37 11.93
C LEU A 21 -16.61 22.93 12.17
N MET A 22 -17.54 22.00 12.45
CA MET A 22 -17.24 20.57 12.63
C MET A 22 -16.78 19.87 11.34
N LEU A 23 -17.21 20.35 10.18
CA LEU A 23 -16.79 19.80 8.87
C LEU A 23 -15.33 20.16 8.52
N PHE A 24 -14.74 21.17 9.13
CA PHE A 24 -13.35 21.56 8.89
C PHE A 24 -12.32 20.68 9.60
N PHE A 25 -12.73 19.82 10.55
CA PHE A 25 -11.80 18.93 11.28
C PHE A 25 -11.60 17.57 10.64
N ILE A 26 -12.29 17.26 9.54
CA ILE A 26 -12.03 16.05 8.75
C ILE A 26 -10.93 16.38 7.74
N VAL A 27 -9.73 16.68 8.22
CA VAL A 27 -8.54 16.69 7.36
C VAL A 27 -8.17 15.23 7.14
N PRO A 28 -8.29 14.68 5.92
CA PRO A 28 -7.76 13.36 5.65
C PRO A 28 -6.26 13.42 5.99
N LYS A 29 -5.80 12.57 6.89
CA LYS A 29 -4.37 12.34 7.08
C LYS A 29 -3.87 11.84 5.73
N SER A 30 -3.24 12.73 4.96
CA SER A 30 -2.47 12.30 3.79
C SER A 30 -1.34 11.44 4.34
N ALA A 31 -1.52 10.13 4.35
CA ALA A 31 -0.45 9.22 4.66
C ALA A 31 0.67 9.53 3.67
N ALA A 32 1.86 9.82 4.17
CA ALA A 32 3.04 9.99 3.35
C ALA A 32 3.39 8.58 2.84
N GLN A 33 2.90 8.25 1.65
CA GLN A 33 3.16 6.98 0.98
C GLN A 33 4.51 7.09 0.29
N GLU A 34 5.47 6.28 0.72
CA GLU A 34 6.82 6.26 0.15
C GLU A 34 6.89 5.44 -1.12
N LEU A 35 6.06 4.40 -1.21
CA LEU A 35 6.02 3.44 -2.30
C LEU A 35 4.80 3.65 -3.20
N GLU A 36 4.96 3.38 -4.48
CA GLU A 36 3.91 3.20 -5.48
C GLU A 36 4.07 1.79 -6.05
N ALA A 37 3.49 0.81 -5.36
CA ALA A 37 3.65 -0.60 -5.66
C ALA A 37 2.52 -1.11 -6.56
N LYS A 38 2.91 -1.85 -7.61
CA LYS A 38 2.04 -2.70 -8.41
C LYS A 38 2.31 -4.15 -8.07
N ILE A 39 1.27 -4.90 -7.74
CA ILE A 39 1.36 -6.32 -7.43
C ILE A 39 0.61 -7.10 -8.51
N ASN A 40 1.25 -8.09 -9.06
CA ASN A 40 0.67 -8.97 -10.06
C ASN A 40 0.79 -10.42 -9.59
N ILE A 41 -0.34 -11.10 -9.41
CA ILE A 41 -0.39 -12.51 -8.98
C ILE A 41 -0.68 -13.39 -10.21
N ASN A 42 0.34 -14.09 -10.67
CA ASN A 42 0.20 -15.06 -11.74
C ASN A 42 -0.11 -16.45 -11.15
N HIS A 43 -1.31 -16.95 -11.40
CA HIS A 43 -1.78 -18.25 -10.93
C HIS A 43 -2.11 -19.23 -12.07
N ASN A 44 -1.58 -19.02 -13.27
CA ASN A 44 -1.87 -19.84 -14.46
C ASN A 44 -1.51 -21.33 -14.29
N GLN A 45 -0.63 -21.65 -13.34
CA GLN A 45 -0.23 -23.03 -13.04
C GLN A 45 -1.22 -23.75 -12.11
N ILE A 46 -2.14 -23.01 -11.48
CA ILE A 46 -3.09 -23.56 -10.52
C ILE A 46 -4.42 -23.83 -11.21
N GLN A 47 -4.83 -25.10 -11.23
CA GLN A 47 -6.09 -25.51 -11.82
C GLN A 47 -7.13 -25.85 -10.75
N GLY A 48 -8.42 -25.67 -11.07
CA GLY A 48 -9.53 -26.06 -10.20
C GLY A 48 -9.65 -25.25 -8.91
N THR A 49 -9.13 -24.02 -8.88
CA THR A 49 -9.27 -23.07 -7.78
C THR A 49 -10.04 -21.85 -8.29
N ASP A 50 -10.88 -21.28 -7.42
CA ASP A 50 -11.56 -20.02 -7.72
C ASP A 50 -10.52 -18.89 -7.84
N ALA A 51 -10.56 -18.15 -8.95
CA ALA A 51 -9.67 -17.04 -9.19
C ALA A 51 -9.82 -15.91 -8.16
N SER A 52 -10.99 -15.82 -7.53
CA SER A 52 -11.32 -14.76 -6.56
C SER A 52 -10.36 -14.68 -5.37
N ILE A 53 -9.77 -15.80 -4.94
CA ILE A 53 -8.79 -15.78 -3.84
C ILE A 53 -7.48 -15.09 -4.26
N PHE A 54 -7.05 -15.26 -5.52
CA PHE A 54 -5.83 -14.64 -6.03
C PHE A 54 -6.06 -13.14 -6.29
N ASP A 55 -7.23 -12.77 -6.79
CA ASP A 55 -7.63 -11.36 -6.97
C ASP A 55 -7.71 -10.64 -5.62
N ASN A 56 -8.30 -11.30 -4.62
CA ASN A 56 -8.37 -10.76 -3.26
C ASN A 56 -6.97 -10.62 -2.63
N LEU A 57 -6.11 -11.63 -2.78
CA LEU A 57 -4.72 -11.56 -2.32
C LEU A 57 -3.99 -10.39 -2.97
N GLN A 58 -4.12 -10.21 -4.29
CA GLN A 58 -3.51 -9.09 -5.00
C GLN A 58 -3.96 -7.75 -4.45
N GLN A 59 -5.27 -7.54 -4.35
CA GLN A 59 -5.85 -6.29 -3.85
C GLN A 59 -5.42 -5.99 -2.41
N THR A 60 -5.45 -7.01 -1.55
CA THR A 60 -5.08 -6.86 -0.13
C THR A 60 -3.60 -6.50 0.02
N LEU A 61 -2.72 -7.12 -0.78
CA LEU A 61 -1.29 -6.79 -0.80
C LEU A 61 -1.02 -5.39 -1.37
N GLU A 62 -1.72 -4.98 -2.43
CA GLU A 62 -1.59 -3.62 -2.97
C GLU A 62 -1.99 -2.56 -1.94
N GLN A 63 -3.08 -2.78 -1.21
CA GLN A 63 -3.50 -1.92 -0.12
C GLN A 63 -2.45 -1.90 1.00
N PHE A 64 -2.00 -3.07 1.44
CA PHE A 64 -1.02 -3.19 2.52
C PHE A 64 0.27 -2.43 2.23
N VAL A 65 0.81 -2.56 1.02
CA VAL A 65 2.09 -1.90 0.66
C VAL A 65 1.91 -0.41 0.42
N ASN A 66 0.82 0.00 -0.23
CA ASN A 66 0.62 1.39 -0.67
C ASN A 66 -0.02 2.29 0.39
N GLU A 67 -0.84 1.75 1.30
CA GLU A 67 -1.55 2.58 2.28
C GLU A 67 -0.80 2.73 3.60
N ARG A 68 0.18 1.85 3.87
CA ARG A 68 1.00 1.91 5.07
C ARG A 68 2.07 3.01 4.95
N GLN A 69 2.26 3.75 6.01
CA GLN A 69 3.42 4.61 6.21
C GLN A 69 4.57 3.74 6.76
N TRP A 70 5.63 3.59 5.98
CA TRP A 70 6.79 2.75 6.31
C TRP A 70 7.83 3.49 7.13
N THR A 71 7.96 4.80 6.94
CA THR A 71 8.91 5.65 7.66
C THR A 71 8.26 6.96 8.11
N ASN A 72 8.96 7.74 8.93
CA ASN A 72 8.52 9.08 9.32
C ASN A 72 8.86 10.16 8.27
N LEU A 73 9.41 9.77 7.13
CA LEU A 73 9.76 10.67 6.04
C LEU A 73 8.52 11.07 5.24
N LYS A 74 8.59 12.25 4.64
CA LYS A 74 7.51 12.76 3.79
C LYS A 74 7.98 12.76 2.33
N PHE A 75 7.36 11.92 1.53
CA PHE A 75 7.57 11.88 0.09
C PHE A 75 6.47 12.67 -0.62
N GLN A 76 6.84 13.44 -1.62
CA GLN A 76 5.87 14.01 -2.55
C GLN A 76 5.42 12.94 -3.54
N LYS A 77 4.28 13.12 -4.17
CA LYS A 77 3.72 12.14 -5.12
C LYS A 77 4.70 11.77 -6.26
N ASN A 78 5.47 12.75 -6.73
CA ASN A 78 6.48 12.56 -7.78
C ASN A 78 7.82 11.98 -7.29
N GLU A 79 7.98 11.82 -5.98
CA GLU A 79 9.17 11.24 -5.35
C GLU A 79 8.96 9.78 -4.94
N ARG A 80 7.74 9.26 -5.05
CA ARG A 80 7.43 7.88 -4.68
C ARG A 80 8.24 6.90 -5.50
N ILE A 81 8.73 5.87 -4.81
CA ILE A 81 9.50 4.81 -5.42
C ILE A 81 8.54 3.85 -6.12
N GLN A 82 8.68 3.71 -7.43
CA GLN A 82 7.84 2.80 -8.21
C GLN A 82 8.33 1.37 -8.02
N CYS A 83 7.46 0.51 -7.49
CA CYS A 83 7.75 -0.89 -7.22
C CYS A 83 6.85 -1.81 -8.05
N SER A 84 7.39 -2.94 -8.45
CA SER A 84 6.67 -4.01 -9.13
C SER A 84 6.97 -5.34 -8.45
N PHE A 85 5.92 -6.02 -7.99
CA PHE A 85 6.00 -7.36 -7.40
C PHE A 85 5.25 -8.33 -8.32
N ASN A 86 5.98 -9.13 -9.09
CA ASN A 86 5.41 -10.17 -9.93
C ASN A 86 5.52 -11.50 -9.19
N VAL A 87 4.42 -11.95 -8.60
CA VAL A 87 4.32 -13.16 -7.81
C VAL A 87 3.73 -14.28 -8.65
N THR A 88 4.47 -15.36 -8.84
CA THR A 88 3.98 -16.56 -9.53
C THR A 88 3.67 -17.64 -8.51
N VAL A 89 2.41 -18.02 -8.40
CA VAL A 89 1.97 -19.11 -7.54
C VAL A 89 2.29 -20.43 -8.22
N THR A 90 3.20 -21.20 -7.63
CA THR A 90 3.63 -22.51 -8.13
C THR A 90 2.82 -23.66 -7.54
N LYS A 91 2.35 -23.48 -6.30
CA LYS A 91 1.50 -24.44 -5.60
C LYS A 91 0.52 -23.73 -4.67
N TYR A 92 -0.69 -24.27 -4.59
CA TYR A 92 -1.70 -23.85 -3.63
C TYR A 92 -2.37 -25.06 -2.98
N ASP A 93 -2.37 -25.09 -1.66
CA ASP A 93 -3.09 -26.08 -0.87
C ASP A 93 -4.36 -25.46 -0.27
N LYS A 94 -5.52 -25.91 -0.76
CA LYS A 94 -6.84 -25.39 -0.34
C LYS A 94 -7.19 -25.75 1.11
N ASN A 95 -6.64 -26.85 1.65
CA ASN A 95 -7.00 -27.30 2.98
C ASN A 95 -6.33 -26.45 4.07
N THR A 96 -5.14 -25.96 3.77
CA THR A 96 -4.31 -25.17 4.69
C THR A 96 -4.20 -23.70 4.27
N ASN A 97 -4.82 -23.31 3.15
CA ASN A 97 -4.67 -22.00 2.54
C ASN A 97 -3.20 -21.57 2.35
N THR A 98 -2.35 -22.54 2.02
CA THR A 98 -0.91 -22.35 1.89
C THR A 98 -0.53 -22.14 0.43
N PHE A 99 0.17 -21.06 0.16
CA PHE A 99 0.71 -20.69 -1.15
C PHE A 99 2.22 -20.93 -1.15
N THR A 100 2.72 -21.55 -2.21
CA THR A 100 4.14 -21.58 -2.54
C THR A 100 4.35 -20.77 -3.80
N CYS A 101 5.24 -19.79 -3.75
CA CYS A 101 5.36 -18.77 -4.79
C CYS A 101 6.82 -18.50 -5.14
N LYS A 102 6.99 -17.86 -6.30
CA LYS A 102 8.20 -17.15 -6.70
C LYS A 102 7.85 -15.69 -6.88
N ALA A 103 8.70 -14.79 -6.43
CA ALA A 103 8.49 -13.36 -6.61
C ALA A 103 9.66 -12.72 -7.34
N GLN A 104 9.36 -11.91 -8.34
CA GLN A 104 10.30 -10.96 -8.89
C GLN A 104 9.94 -9.58 -8.33
N VAL A 105 10.89 -8.97 -7.65
CA VAL A 105 10.75 -7.65 -7.05
C VAL A 105 11.65 -6.66 -7.77
N GLN A 106 11.05 -5.62 -8.32
CA GLN A 106 11.76 -4.54 -8.98
C GLN A 106 11.35 -3.20 -8.41
N ALA A 107 12.31 -2.32 -8.16
CA ALA A 107 12.06 -0.95 -7.75
C ALA A 107 12.82 0.02 -8.64
N ASN A 108 12.13 1.09 -9.02
CA ASN A 108 12.66 2.17 -9.84
C ASN A 108 12.38 3.51 -9.16
N ARG A 109 13.25 4.47 -9.33
CA ARG A 109 13.01 5.86 -8.92
C ARG A 109 13.06 6.81 -10.09
N PRO A 110 12.27 7.89 -10.07
CA PRO A 110 12.39 8.95 -11.03
C PRO A 110 13.75 9.66 -10.89
N VAL A 111 14.36 10.01 -12.01
CA VAL A 111 15.58 10.81 -12.02
C VAL A 111 15.20 12.28 -12.02
N TYR A 112 15.83 13.07 -11.14
CA TYR A 112 15.53 14.49 -10.99
C TYR A 112 15.64 15.23 -12.34
N ASN A 113 14.66 16.05 -12.63
CA ASN A 113 14.55 16.88 -13.84
C ASN A 113 14.64 16.08 -15.16
N SER A 114 14.14 14.86 -15.18
CA SER A 114 14.11 14.01 -16.38
C SER A 114 12.81 13.21 -16.48
N ALA A 115 12.55 12.65 -17.66
CA ALA A 115 11.38 11.80 -17.91
C ALA A 115 11.68 10.30 -17.75
N TYR A 116 12.89 9.91 -17.35
CA TYR A 116 13.27 8.51 -17.19
C TYR A 116 13.42 8.12 -15.71
N THR A 117 13.38 6.81 -15.47
CA THR A 117 13.58 6.20 -14.15
C THR A 117 14.89 5.41 -14.13
N THR A 118 15.49 5.26 -12.97
CA THR A 118 16.63 4.37 -12.74
C THR A 118 16.24 3.21 -11.86
N THR A 119 16.78 2.02 -12.15
CA THR A 119 16.55 0.83 -11.34
C THR A 119 17.34 0.93 -10.06
N LEU A 120 16.65 0.83 -8.91
CA LEU A 120 17.23 0.78 -7.58
C LEU A 120 17.51 -0.65 -7.15
N TYR A 121 16.55 -1.54 -7.43
CA TYR A 121 16.56 -2.91 -6.98
C TYR A 121 15.90 -3.82 -8.01
N ASN A 122 16.46 -4.99 -8.23
CA ASN A 122 15.86 -6.05 -9.04
C ASN A 122 16.37 -7.40 -8.53
N ASN A 123 15.47 -8.20 -7.99
CA ASN A 123 15.80 -9.51 -7.44
C ASN A 123 14.68 -10.51 -7.68
N VAL A 124 15.04 -11.79 -7.68
CA VAL A 124 14.10 -12.91 -7.77
C VAL A 124 14.23 -13.75 -6.51
N ASP A 125 13.13 -13.87 -5.78
CA ASP A 125 12.96 -14.80 -4.68
C ASP A 125 12.27 -16.06 -5.22
N ASN A 126 12.98 -17.18 -5.17
CA ASN A 126 12.56 -18.38 -5.90
C ASN A 126 11.63 -19.30 -5.13
N ASP A 127 11.60 -19.19 -3.81
CA ASP A 127 10.84 -20.12 -2.98
C ASP A 127 10.42 -19.48 -1.66
N PHE A 128 9.21 -18.94 -1.63
CA PHE A 128 8.62 -18.51 -0.39
C PHE A 128 7.21 -19.07 -0.22
N THR A 129 6.87 -19.38 1.01
CA THR A 129 5.60 -20.01 1.38
C THR A 129 4.92 -19.18 2.44
N PHE A 130 3.61 -18.98 2.28
CA PHE A 130 2.80 -18.23 3.24
C PHE A 130 1.38 -18.78 3.29
N GLN A 131 0.64 -18.40 4.32
CA GLN A 131 -0.78 -18.68 4.45
C GLN A 131 -1.58 -17.40 4.23
N PHE A 132 -2.68 -17.52 3.50
CA PHE A 132 -3.63 -16.43 3.29
C PHE A 132 -5.02 -17.02 3.06
N ALA A 133 -5.99 -16.60 3.86
CA ALA A 133 -7.39 -16.90 3.65
C ALA A 133 -8.11 -15.74 2.98
N GLN A 134 -9.19 -16.02 2.28
CA GLN A 134 -9.99 -14.99 1.62
C GLN A 134 -10.53 -13.99 2.66
N PHE A 135 -10.34 -12.71 2.39
CA PHE A 135 -10.69 -11.58 3.28
C PHE A 135 -9.83 -11.41 4.54
N ASP A 136 -8.68 -12.09 4.63
CA ASP A 136 -7.72 -11.79 5.68
C ASP A 136 -7.25 -10.33 5.59
N GLN A 137 -7.15 -9.69 6.73
CA GLN A 137 -6.55 -8.36 6.86
C GLN A 137 -5.06 -8.52 7.14
N LEU A 138 -4.24 -7.83 6.37
CA LEU A 138 -2.79 -7.85 6.54
C LEU A 138 -2.37 -6.75 7.51
N GLU A 139 -2.01 -7.15 8.72
CA GLU A 139 -1.43 -6.27 9.72
C GLU A 139 0.04 -6.63 9.93
N PHE A 140 0.87 -5.63 10.11
CA PHE A 140 2.29 -5.82 10.39
C PHE A 140 2.67 -5.02 11.63
N ASN A 141 3.19 -5.73 12.62
CA ASN A 141 3.75 -5.15 13.83
C ASN A 141 5.24 -5.50 13.88
N GLU A 142 6.11 -4.49 13.99
CA GLU A 142 7.56 -4.67 14.05
C GLU A 142 8.02 -5.43 15.31
N GLU A 143 7.26 -5.32 16.40
CA GLU A 143 7.56 -5.99 17.67
C GLU A 143 7.11 -7.46 17.70
N ASN A 144 6.11 -7.81 16.88
CA ASN A 144 5.53 -9.15 16.82
C ASN A 144 5.19 -9.52 15.38
N ILE A 145 6.02 -10.36 14.78
CA ILE A 145 5.86 -10.81 13.39
C ILE A 145 5.07 -12.12 13.39
N ASP A 146 3.77 -12.03 13.22
CA ASP A 146 2.87 -13.21 13.26
C ASP A 146 2.61 -13.81 11.87
N ASN A 147 2.83 -13.06 10.79
CA ASN A 147 2.47 -13.47 9.44
C ASN A 147 3.67 -13.36 8.49
N GLN A 148 4.04 -14.49 7.87
CA GLN A 148 5.17 -14.55 6.93
C GLN A 148 4.96 -13.68 5.68
N LEU A 149 3.72 -13.55 5.19
CA LEU A 149 3.40 -12.73 4.03
C LEU A 149 3.67 -11.25 4.30
N THR A 150 3.16 -10.73 5.42
CA THR A 150 3.38 -9.34 5.82
C THR A 150 4.84 -9.06 6.11
N ALA A 151 5.55 -10.02 6.76
CA ALA A 151 6.97 -9.91 7.03
C ALA A 151 7.81 -9.79 5.75
N LEU A 152 7.50 -10.60 4.72
CA LEU A 152 8.21 -10.58 3.46
C LEU A 152 8.03 -9.23 2.73
N PHE A 153 6.78 -8.78 2.60
CA PHE A 153 6.50 -7.51 1.93
C PHE A 153 7.04 -6.30 2.71
N ALA A 154 7.00 -6.35 4.05
CA ALA A 154 7.63 -5.34 4.90
C ALA A 154 9.15 -5.32 4.72
N TYR A 155 9.80 -6.47 4.66
CA TYR A 155 11.23 -6.58 4.38
C TYR A 155 11.59 -5.88 3.06
N TYR A 156 10.89 -6.18 1.98
CA TYR A 156 11.14 -5.53 0.69
C TYR A 156 10.83 -4.03 0.72
N ALA A 157 9.78 -3.60 1.41
CA ALA A 157 9.45 -2.19 1.56
C ALA A 157 10.59 -1.43 2.25
N TYR A 158 11.06 -1.89 3.41
CA TYR A 158 12.18 -1.29 4.13
C TYR A 158 13.49 -1.36 3.35
N LEU A 159 13.78 -2.49 2.69
CA LEU A 159 14.98 -2.64 1.87
C LEU A 159 15.02 -1.63 0.72
N ILE A 160 13.92 -1.50 -0.01
CA ILE A 160 13.82 -0.58 -1.15
C ILE A 160 13.94 0.87 -0.70
N ILE A 161 13.26 1.25 0.39
CA ILE A 161 13.35 2.59 0.95
C ILE A 161 14.77 2.86 1.46
N GLY A 162 15.40 1.90 2.15
CA GLY A 162 16.77 2.01 2.62
C GLY A 162 17.77 2.24 1.49
N ILE A 163 17.72 1.42 0.44
CA ILE A 163 18.58 1.59 -0.75
C ILE A 163 18.34 2.95 -1.42
N ASN A 164 17.09 3.40 -1.50
CA ASN A 164 16.77 4.71 -2.05
C ASN A 164 17.41 5.83 -1.22
N LEU A 165 17.35 5.75 0.10
CA LEU A 165 17.94 6.75 1.00
C LEU A 165 19.47 6.74 0.94
N ASP A 166 20.09 5.56 0.95
CA ASP A 166 21.54 5.40 0.83
C ASP A 166 22.07 6.03 -0.45
N SER A 167 21.31 5.94 -1.54
CA SER A 167 21.72 6.50 -2.83
C SER A 167 21.79 8.03 -2.87
N PHE A 168 21.28 8.73 -1.84
CA PHE A 168 21.42 10.18 -1.64
C PHE A 168 22.55 10.56 -0.69
N ALA A 169 23.15 9.59 0.01
CA ALA A 169 24.26 9.83 0.91
C ALA A 169 25.58 9.97 0.14
N PRO A 170 26.50 10.89 0.52
CA PRO A 170 27.77 11.10 -0.19
C PRO A 170 28.71 9.90 -0.21
N MET A 171 28.49 8.93 0.65
CA MET A 171 29.29 7.70 0.78
C MET A 171 28.46 6.42 0.72
N GLY A 172 27.21 6.50 0.29
CA GLY A 172 26.27 5.38 0.19
C GLY A 172 25.57 5.13 1.51
#